data_02f8a2ca59388080de47ed0d8416d12c
#
_entry.id   02f8a2ca59388080de47ed0d8416d12c
#
_cell.length_a   1.000
_cell.length_b   1.000
_cell.length_c   1.000
_cell.angle_alpha   90.00
_cell.angle_beta   90.00
_cell.angle_gamma   90.00
#
_symmetry.space_group_name_H-M   'P 1'
#
loop_
_entity.id
_entity.type
_entity.pdbx_description
1 polymer ?
#
loop_
_entity_poly.entity_id
_entity_poly.type
_entity_poly.pdbx_seq_one_letter_code
_entity_poly.pdbx_strand_id
1 'polypeptide(L)'
;MQIDKIQIEAGWKEALKEEFLSENFARVKENFLRAKAAGEVYPPNALIFNAFNLTPFNAVKVVILGQDPYHGAGQAMGLSFSVPRGVKIPPSLANIYKEIRDDLGIAEPNSGDLSYWAKQGVLLLNATLSVSAGQANSHSGFGWQEFTSAAIRKLSERAQNVVFMLWGNPAKAKIPLIDANKHLVLTAAHPSPLARGAFFGCRHFSKANLYLAEHGKAPIDWDLNNAV
;
A
#
# COMPACT_ATOMS: atom_id res chain seq x y z
N MET A 1 -3.54 4.73 25.85
CA MET A 1 -3.37 5.70 24.71
C MET A 1 -4.74 6.22 24.32
N GLN A 2 -4.88 7.53 24.02
CA GLN A 2 -6.17 8.08 23.56
C GLN A 2 -6.28 7.82 22.04
N ILE A 3 -7.10 6.83 21.65
CA ILE A 3 -7.33 6.45 20.24
C ILE A 3 -7.94 7.62 19.45
N ASP A 4 -8.71 8.47 20.10
CA ASP A 4 -9.38 9.62 19.46
C ASP A 4 -8.41 10.59 18.78
N LYS A 5 -7.17 10.67 19.28
CA LYS A 5 -6.13 11.52 18.70
C LYS A 5 -5.44 10.94 17.46
N ILE A 6 -5.71 9.67 17.13
CA ILE A 6 -5.12 9.05 15.93
C ILE A 6 -5.92 9.51 14.71
N GLN A 7 -5.24 10.16 13.78
CA GLN A 7 -5.82 10.64 12.52
C GLN A 7 -5.77 9.52 11.47
N ILE A 8 -6.78 8.68 11.48
CA ILE A 8 -7.02 7.63 10.50
C ILE A 8 -8.53 7.61 10.16
N GLU A 9 -8.89 7.19 8.95
CA GLU A 9 -10.29 7.11 8.52
C GLU A 9 -11.12 6.26 9.49
N ALA A 10 -12.40 6.64 9.66
CA ALA A 10 -13.24 6.13 10.75
C ALA A 10 -13.47 4.61 10.68
N GLY A 11 -13.69 4.05 9.50
CA GLY A 11 -13.87 2.60 9.31
C GLY A 11 -12.62 1.81 9.67
N TRP A 12 -11.45 2.30 9.29
CA TRP A 12 -10.18 1.73 9.68
C TRP A 12 -9.90 1.88 11.18
N LYS A 13 -10.25 3.05 11.76
CA LYS A 13 -10.11 3.27 13.21
C LYS A 13 -10.90 2.24 14.00
N GLU A 14 -12.14 1.97 13.61
CA GLU A 14 -12.99 0.97 14.25
C GLU A 14 -12.48 -0.45 14.01
N ALA A 15 -12.09 -0.78 12.76
CA ALA A 15 -11.58 -2.11 12.42
C ALA A 15 -10.29 -2.47 13.18
N LEU A 16 -9.44 -1.48 13.44
CA LEU A 16 -8.12 -1.64 14.07
C LEU A 16 -8.07 -1.17 15.53
N LYS A 17 -9.23 -0.96 16.17
CA LYS A 17 -9.33 -0.45 17.54
C LYS A 17 -8.52 -1.27 18.55
N GLU A 18 -8.62 -2.60 18.47
CA GLU A 18 -7.88 -3.53 19.34
C GLU A 18 -6.38 -3.40 19.10
N GLU A 19 -5.96 -3.27 17.84
CA GLU A 19 -4.55 -3.11 17.47
C GLU A 19 -3.95 -1.82 18.02
N PHE A 20 -4.71 -0.71 17.97
CA PHE A 20 -4.27 0.56 18.56
C PHE A 20 -4.12 0.51 20.10
N LEU A 21 -4.82 -0.40 20.77
CA LEU A 21 -4.72 -0.63 22.21
C LEU A 21 -3.67 -1.69 22.59
N SER A 22 -3.09 -2.38 21.62
CA SER A 22 -2.17 -3.49 21.85
C SER A 22 -0.80 -3.01 22.36
N GLU A 23 -0.10 -3.91 23.05
CA GLU A 23 1.31 -3.71 23.45
C GLU A 23 2.21 -3.52 22.22
N ASN A 24 1.91 -4.21 21.11
CA ASN A 24 2.63 -4.03 19.86
C ASN A 24 2.57 -2.59 19.37
N PHE A 25 1.38 -1.98 19.36
CA PHE A 25 1.25 -0.60 18.90
C PHE A 25 1.88 0.41 19.88
N ALA A 26 1.87 0.12 21.18
CA ALA A 26 2.62 0.89 22.16
C ALA A 26 4.14 0.88 21.85
N ARG A 27 4.68 -0.30 21.51
CA ARG A 27 6.08 -0.47 21.06
C ARG A 27 6.37 0.26 19.76
N VAL A 28 5.46 0.17 18.77
CA VAL A 28 5.58 0.95 17.52
C VAL A 28 5.72 2.44 17.82
N LYS A 29 4.83 2.98 18.66
CA LYS A 29 4.85 4.40 19.02
C LYS A 29 6.15 4.79 19.71
N GLU A 30 6.62 4.01 20.67
CA GLU A 30 7.86 4.27 21.40
C GLU A 30 9.05 4.30 20.44
N ASN A 31 9.21 3.26 19.61
CA ASN A 31 10.28 3.16 18.63
C ASN A 31 10.26 4.31 17.62
N PHE A 32 9.07 4.65 17.14
CA PHE A 32 8.87 5.77 16.22
C PHE A 32 9.29 7.12 16.85
N LEU A 33 8.87 7.39 18.08
CA LEU A 33 9.26 8.63 18.78
C LEU A 33 10.77 8.68 19.06
N ARG A 34 11.38 7.55 19.39
CA ARG A 34 12.84 7.44 19.56
C ARG A 34 13.57 7.72 18.25
N ALA A 35 13.12 7.15 17.14
CA ALA A 35 13.69 7.40 15.81
C ALA A 35 13.59 8.88 15.43
N LYS A 36 12.43 9.51 15.69
CA LYS A 36 12.24 10.95 15.45
C LYS A 36 13.14 11.85 16.31
N ALA A 37 13.42 11.47 17.52
CA ALA A 37 14.36 12.20 18.38
C ALA A 37 15.81 12.04 17.90
N ALA A 38 16.13 10.95 17.22
CA ALA A 38 17.45 10.66 16.68
C ALA A 38 17.70 11.28 15.28
N GLY A 39 16.64 11.60 14.52
CA GLY A 39 16.79 12.15 13.18
C GLY A 39 15.47 12.28 12.41
N GLU A 40 15.60 12.51 11.13
CA GLU A 40 14.45 12.67 10.23
C GLU A 40 13.82 11.32 9.87
N VAL A 41 12.50 11.25 9.90
CA VAL A 41 11.70 10.04 9.63
C VAL A 41 10.67 10.34 8.56
N TYR A 42 10.52 9.44 7.60
CA TYR A 42 9.57 9.51 6.49
C TYR A 42 8.48 8.42 6.59
N PRO A 43 7.28 8.68 6.05
CA PRO A 43 6.79 9.98 5.57
C PRO A 43 6.57 10.97 6.73
N PRO A 44 6.24 12.25 6.44
CA PRO A 44 5.76 13.19 7.47
C PRO A 44 4.63 12.59 8.30
N ASN A 45 4.55 12.93 9.60
CA ASN A 45 3.60 12.32 10.54
C ASN A 45 2.15 12.30 10.04
N ALA A 46 1.70 13.39 9.40
CA ALA A 46 0.35 13.49 8.86
C ALA A 46 0.06 12.46 7.75
N LEU A 47 1.10 11.89 7.14
CA LEU A 47 1.00 10.97 6.01
C LEU A 47 1.26 9.50 6.39
N ILE A 48 1.55 9.17 7.64
CA ILE A 48 1.82 7.78 8.05
C ILE A 48 0.63 6.86 7.73
N PHE A 49 -0.60 7.34 7.96
CA PHE A 49 -1.83 6.60 7.67
C PHE A 49 -2.51 7.03 6.36
N ASN A 50 -1.76 7.66 5.43
CA ASN A 50 -2.35 8.23 4.22
C ASN A 50 -3.05 7.19 3.33
N ALA A 51 -2.50 5.97 3.23
CA ALA A 51 -3.14 4.87 2.50
C ALA A 51 -4.55 4.56 3.04
N PHE A 52 -4.69 4.54 4.35
CA PHE A 52 -5.97 4.30 5.03
C PHE A 52 -6.93 5.50 4.91
N ASN A 53 -6.38 6.72 4.92
CA ASN A 53 -7.18 7.94 4.83
C ASN A 53 -7.74 8.19 3.43
N LEU A 54 -6.98 7.85 2.39
CA LEU A 54 -7.43 8.01 1.00
C LEU A 54 -8.29 6.83 0.52
N THR A 55 -8.19 5.68 1.17
CA THR A 55 -8.96 4.49 0.83
C THR A 55 -9.76 4.01 2.03
N PRO A 56 -11.00 4.52 2.25
CA PRO A 56 -11.86 4.12 3.36
C PRO A 56 -12.07 2.60 3.41
N PHE A 57 -12.20 2.04 4.63
CA PHE A 57 -12.29 0.59 4.85
C PHE A 57 -13.32 -0.09 3.94
N ASN A 58 -14.52 0.47 3.87
CA ASN A 58 -15.63 -0.07 3.08
C ASN A 58 -15.51 0.20 1.57
N ALA A 59 -14.56 1.05 1.16
CA ALA A 59 -14.33 1.38 -0.24
C ALA A 59 -13.21 0.55 -0.88
N VAL A 60 -12.49 -0.28 -0.11
CA VAL A 60 -11.38 -1.07 -0.63
C VAL A 60 -11.86 -2.07 -1.67
N LYS A 61 -11.29 -1.99 -2.86
CA LYS A 61 -11.50 -2.90 -3.99
C LYS A 61 -10.24 -3.69 -4.33
N VAL A 62 -9.09 -3.06 -4.25
CA VAL A 62 -7.78 -3.64 -4.56
C VAL A 62 -6.80 -3.31 -3.44
N VAL A 63 -5.93 -4.24 -3.09
CA VAL A 63 -4.79 -4.02 -2.18
C VAL A 63 -3.50 -4.25 -2.97
N ILE A 64 -2.62 -3.27 -2.97
CA ILE A 64 -1.25 -3.41 -3.48
C ILE A 64 -0.31 -3.24 -2.30
N LEU A 65 0.44 -4.30 -1.96
CA LEU A 65 1.31 -4.32 -0.80
C LEU A 65 2.76 -4.00 -1.19
N GLY A 66 3.27 -2.87 -0.68
CA GLY A 66 4.69 -2.51 -0.71
C GLY A 66 5.44 -2.98 0.55
N GLN A 67 6.72 -2.71 0.61
CA GLN A 67 7.59 -3.10 1.73
C GLN A 67 7.69 -2.00 2.78
N ASP A 68 8.38 -0.93 2.49
CA ASP A 68 8.62 0.23 3.35
C ASP A 68 8.54 1.54 2.53
N PRO A 69 8.43 2.70 3.17
CA PRO A 69 8.42 3.98 2.45
C PRO A 69 9.77 4.26 1.78
N TYR A 70 9.75 5.06 0.73
CA TYR A 70 10.99 5.62 0.19
C TYR A 70 11.72 6.42 1.26
N HIS A 71 13.05 6.24 1.35
CA HIS A 71 13.88 6.86 2.37
C HIS A 71 14.59 8.15 1.92
N GLY A 72 14.39 8.56 0.67
CA GLY A 72 14.88 9.85 0.15
C GLY A 72 13.97 11.01 0.54
N ALA A 73 14.56 12.20 0.72
CA ALA A 73 13.83 13.41 1.07
C ALA A 73 12.74 13.72 0.05
N GLY A 74 11.54 14.03 0.54
CA GLY A 74 10.39 14.42 -0.30
C GLY A 74 9.77 13.29 -1.13
N GLN A 75 10.19 12.02 -0.99
CA GLN A 75 9.67 10.93 -1.79
C GLN A 75 8.46 10.22 -1.16
N ALA A 76 8.53 9.92 0.13
CA ALA A 76 7.47 9.16 0.81
C ALA A 76 6.24 10.03 1.08
N MET A 77 5.08 9.55 0.66
CA MET A 77 3.79 10.21 0.85
C MET A 77 2.74 9.32 1.54
N GLY A 78 3.17 8.22 2.16
CA GLY A 78 2.31 7.29 2.89
C GLY A 78 1.48 6.37 2.00
N LEU A 79 1.84 6.24 0.72
CA LEU A 79 1.29 5.31 -0.25
C LEU A 79 2.40 4.45 -0.81
N SER A 80 2.22 3.14 -0.89
CA SER A 80 3.20 2.24 -1.47
C SER A 80 3.45 2.57 -2.96
N PHE A 81 4.71 2.52 -3.39
CA PHE A 81 5.19 2.82 -4.74
C PHE A 81 5.01 4.27 -5.20
N SER A 82 4.23 5.09 -4.50
CA SER A 82 3.89 6.47 -4.88
C SER A 82 4.93 7.49 -4.43
N VAL A 83 5.14 8.49 -5.26
CA VAL A 83 5.91 9.71 -4.92
C VAL A 83 5.10 10.96 -5.30
N PRO A 84 5.31 12.12 -4.65
CA PRO A 84 4.61 13.35 -4.99
C PRO A 84 4.82 13.79 -6.44
N ARG A 85 3.88 14.58 -6.98
CA ARG A 85 4.03 15.20 -8.31
C ARG A 85 5.34 15.99 -8.40
N GLY A 86 6.03 15.87 -9.52
CA GLY A 86 7.32 16.55 -9.75
C GLY A 86 8.54 15.78 -9.20
N VAL A 87 8.35 14.75 -8.40
CA VAL A 87 9.43 13.87 -7.97
C VAL A 87 9.72 12.84 -9.06
N LYS A 88 10.99 12.55 -9.28
CA LYS A 88 11.41 11.54 -10.27
C LYS A 88 10.75 10.19 -9.99
N ILE A 89 10.14 9.60 -11.01
CA ILE A 89 9.48 8.30 -10.93
C ILE A 89 10.50 7.22 -10.55
N PRO A 90 10.28 6.49 -9.42
CA PRO A 90 11.19 5.44 -8.99
C PRO A 90 11.18 4.23 -9.94
N PRO A 91 12.28 3.47 -10.03
CA PRO A 91 12.39 2.36 -10.98
C PRO A 91 11.31 1.28 -10.87
N SER A 92 10.87 0.95 -9.64
CA SER A 92 9.77 -0.01 -9.44
C SER A 92 8.45 0.51 -9.99
N LEU A 93 8.15 1.81 -9.80
CA LEU A 93 6.96 2.44 -10.33
C LEU A 93 6.99 2.54 -11.86
N ALA A 94 8.16 2.85 -12.44
CA ALA A 94 8.33 2.83 -13.90
C ALA A 94 8.03 1.44 -14.48
N ASN A 95 8.44 0.37 -13.80
CA ASN A 95 8.11 -1.00 -14.22
C ASN A 95 6.62 -1.32 -14.07
N ILE A 96 5.94 -0.79 -13.04
CA ILE A 96 4.49 -0.89 -12.90
C ILE A 96 3.79 -0.21 -14.08
N TYR A 97 4.20 1.00 -14.46
CA TYR A 97 3.64 1.71 -15.60
C TYR A 97 3.85 0.98 -16.93
N LYS A 98 5.05 0.43 -17.13
CA LYS A 98 5.33 -0.41 -18.29
C LYS A 98 4.41 -1.62 -18.38
N GLU A 99 4.17 -2.31 -17.26
CA GLU A 99 3.23 -3.44 -17.21
C GLU A 99 1.79 -2.99 -17.50
N ILE A 100 1.34 -1.84 -16.97
CA ILE A 100 0.02 -1.26 -17.28
C ILE A 100 -0.11 -0.97 -18.77
N ARG A 101 0.91 -0.37 -19.39
CA ARG A 101 0.92 -0.12 -20.83
C ARG A 101 0.81 -1.41 -21.63
N ASP A 102 1.58 -2.43 -21.26
CA ASP A 102 1.63 -3.70 -21.98
C ASP A 102 0.36 -4.56 -21.74
N ASP A 103 -0.33 -4.41 -20.59
CA ASP A 103 -1.57 -5.12 -20.22
C ASP A 103 -2.84 -4.43 -20.74
N LEU A 104 -2.91 -3.09 -20.67
CA LEU A 104 -4.12 -2.30 -20.92
C LEU A 104 -4.01 -1.33 -22.09
N GLY A 105 -2.83 -1.14 -22.68
CA GLY A 105 -2.60 -0.16 -23.76
C GLY A 105 -2.59 1.31 -23.28
N ILE A 106 -2.47 1.55 -21.97
CA ILE A 106 -2.48 2.88 -21.37
C ILE A 106 -1.10 3.50 -21.48
N ALA A 107 -1.01 4.76 -21.95
CA ALA A 107 0.25 5.49 -22.05
C ALA A 107 0.88 5.71 -20.65
N GLU A 108 2.21 5.59 -20.58
CA GLU A 108 2.92 5.82 -19.32
C GLU A 108 2.75 7.28 -18.86
N PRO A 109 2.31 7.52 -17.60
CA PRO A 109 2.11 8.87 -17.11
C PRO A 109 3.45 9.53 -16.76
N ASN A 110 3.44 10.86 -16.70
CA ASN A 110 4.59 11.66 -16.29
C ASN A 110 4.64 11.98 -14.78
N SER A 111 3.66 11.50 -14.01
CA SER A 111 3.53 11.70 -12.56
C SER A 111 3.68 10.39 -11.82
N GLY A 112 4.34 10.43 -10.65
CA GLY A 112 4.44 9.29 -9.73
C GLY A 112 3.39 9.30 -8.61
N ASP A 113 2.43 10.23 -8.63
CA ASP A 113 1.38 10.36 -7.63
C ASP A 113 0.22 9.39 -7.91
N LEU A 114 0.09 8.37 -7.07
CA LEU A 114 -0.94 7.33 -7.18
C LEU A 114 -2.20 7.63 -6.36
N SER A 115 -2.37 8.85 -5.84
CA SER A 115 -3.55 9.24 -5.06
C SER A 115 -4.87 9.04 -5.82
N TYR A 116 -4.83 9.14 -7.14
CA TYR A 116 -6.01 8.87 -8.00
C TYR A 116 -6.49 7.42 -7.88
N TRP A 117 -5.57 6.46 -7.86
CA TRP A 117 -5.92 5.05 -7.63
C TRP A 117 -6.45 4.83 -6.20
N ALA A 118 -5.79 5.43 -5.19
CA ALA A 118 -6.22 5.31 -3.80
C ALA A 118 -7.67 5.77 -3.60
N LYS A 119 -8.04 6.91 -4.18
CA LYS A 119 -9.41 7.47 -4.13
C LYS A 119 -10.46 6.58 -4.81
N GLN A 120 -10.07 5.70 -5.72
CA GLN A 120 -10.96 4.74 -6.39
C GLN A 120 -11.13 3.43 -5.61
N GLY A 121 -10.41 3.23 -4.50
CA GLY A 121 -10.48 2.03 -3.68
C GLY A 121 -9.25 1.12 -3.79
N VAL A 122 -8.11 1.64 -4.29
CA VAL A 122 -6.83 0.90 -4.27
C VAL A 122 -6.06 1.23 -2.98
N LEU A 123 -6.06 0.31 -2.02
CA LEU A 123 -5.27 0.44 -0.80
C LEU A 123 -3.78 0.20 -1.12
N LEU A 124 -3.03 1.30 -1.25
CA LEU A 124 -1.59 1.30 -1.49
C LEU A 124 -0.83 1.22 -0.16
N LEU A 125 -0.74 0.02 0.42
CA LEU A 125 -0.25 -0.20 1.78
C LEU A 125 1.21 -0.66 1.77
N ASN A 126 2.06 -0.05 2.59
CA ASN A 126 3.36 -0.60 2.92
C ASN A 126 3.27 -1.52 4.15
N ALA A 127 4.07 -2.58 4.19
CA ALA A 127 4.15 -3.47 5.36
C ALA A 127 4.75 -2.75 6.59
N THR A 128 5.68 -1.82 6.37
CA THR A 128 6.27 -0.93 7.37
C THR A 128 5.88 0.52 7.01
N LEU A 129 5.31 1.29 7.94
CA LEU A 129 4.71 2.59 7.62
C LEU A 129 5.66 3.79 7.83
N SER A 130 6.86 3.56 8.32
CA SER A 130 7.85 4.63 8.51
C SER A 130 9.27 4.12 8.26
N VAL A 131 10.20 5.04 8.00
CA VAL A 131 11.61 4.74 7.72
C VAL A 131 12.47 5.94 8.15
N SER A 132 13.69 5.72 8.63
CA SER A 132 14.67 6.79 8.87
C SER A 132 15.24 7.32 7.55
N ALA A 133 15.50 8.63 7.48
CA ALA A 133 16.08 9.27 6.30
C ALA A 133 17.38 8.55 5.85
N GLY A 134 17.45 8.22 4.56
CA GLY A 134 18.61 7.57 3.95
C GLY A 134 18.80 6.08 4.30
N GLN A 135 17.97 5.47 5.15
CA GLN A 135 18.19 4.13 5.69
C GLN A 135 17.01 3.19 5.36
N ALA A 136 17.03 2.59 4.18
CA ALA A 136 16.02 1.62 3.77
C ALA A 136 15.81 0.53 4.83
N ASN A 137 14.56 0.12 5.06
CA ASN A 137 14.16 -0.95 5.96
C ASN A 137 14.53 -0.74 7.45
N SER A 138 14.95 0.46 7.87
CA SER A 138 15.43 0.76 9.24
C SER A 138 14.36 0.54 10.32
N HIS A 139 13.07 0.60 9.99
CA HIS A 139 11.98 0.42 10.95
C HIS A 139 11.30 -0.97 10.87
N SER A 140 11.91 -1.95 10.21
CA SER A 140 11.35 -3.30 10.08
C SER A 140 11.06 -4.01 11.41
N GLY A 141 11.86 -3.70 12.47
CA GLY A 141 11.71 -4.26 13.81
C GLY A 141 10.76 -3.45 14.73
N PHE A 142 10.08 -2.41 14.24
CA PHE A 142 9.28 -1.52 15.09
C PHE A 142 7.93 -2.11 15.52
N GLY A 143 7.43 -3.13 14.82
CA GLY A 143 6.10 -3.71 15.05
C GLY A 143 5.05 -3.28 14.01
N TRP A 144 5.44 -2.50 12.99
CA TRP A 144 4.54 -2.10 11.91
C TRP A 144 3.95 -3.28 11.14
N GLN A 145 4.75 -4.35 10.93
CA GLN A 145 4.31 -5.51 10.15
C GLN A 145 3.19 -6.29 10.83
N GLU A 146 3.16 -6.34 12.15
CA GLU A 146 2.06 -6.92 12.93
C GLU A 146 0.80 -6.08 12.76
N PHE A 147 0.92 -4.75 12.87
CA PHE A 147 -0.20 -3.82 12.69
C PHE A 147 -0.80 -3.90 11.27
N THR A 148 0.03 -3.86 10.23
CA THR A 148 -0.44 -3.93 8.83
C THR A 148 -0.95 -5.32 8.47
N SER A 149 -0.42 -6.38 9.08
CA SER A 149 -0.95 -7.73 8.95
C SER A 149 -2.35 -7.85 9.55
N ALA A 150 -2.59 -7.20 10.70
CA ALA A 150 -3.92 -7.13 11.28
C ALA A 150 -4.89 -6.37 10.36
N ALA A 151 -4.45 -5.29 9.73
CA ALA A 151 -5.27 -4.56 8.76
C ALA A 151 -5.67 -5.44 7.57
N ILE A 152 -4.74 -6.22 7.00
CA ILE A 152 -5.01 -7.18 5.92
C ILE A 152 -6.01 -8.25 6.39
N ARG A 153 -5.82 -8.81 7.59
CA ARG A 153 -6.70 -9.83 8.17
C ARG A 153 -8.12 -9.29 8.38
N LYS A 154 -8.26 -8.13 9.03
CA LYS A 154 -9.57 -7.50 9.26
C LYS A 154 -10.30 -7.16 7.96
N LEU A 155 -9.56 -6.72 6.94
CA LEU A 155 -10.12 -6.50 5.61
C LEU A 155 -10.60 -7.81 4.98
N SER A 156 -9.79 -8.86 5.03
CA SER A 156 -10.15 -10.18 4.51
C SER A 156 -11.35 -10.82 5.25
N GLU A 157 -11.45 -10.60 6.56
CA GLU A 157 -12.57 -11.10 7.35
C GLU A 157 -13.89 -10.41 7.03
N ARG A 158 -13.87 -9.07 6.87
CA ARG A 158 -15.08 -8.22 6.86
C ARG A 158 -15.53 -7.79 5.46
N ALA A 159 -14.62 -7.73 4.48
CA ALA A 159 -14.94 -7.36 3.11
C ALA A 159 -15.28 -8.59 2.25
N GLN A 160 -15.79 -8.33 1.03
CA GLN A 160 -16.06 -9.34 0.01
C GLN A 160 -15.46 -8.88 -1.31
N ASN A 161 -14.98 -9.84 -2.11
CA ASN A 161 -14.54 -9.61 -3.49
C ASN A 161 -13.50 -8.49 -3.60
N VAL A 162 -12.44 -8.58 -2.78
CA VAL A 162 -11.26 -7.71 -2.85
C VAL A 162 -10.17 -8.41 -3.65
N VAL A 163 -9.42 -7.66 -4.44
CA VAL A 163 -8.25 -8.18 -5.16
C VAL A 163 -6.98 -7.86 -4.38
N PHE A 164 -6.18 -8.85 -4.05
CA PHE A 164 -4.88 -8.68 -3.40
C PHE A 164 -3.75 -8.91 -4.41
N MET A 165 -3.01 -7.86 -4.75
CA MET A 165 -1.82 -7.92 -5.61
C MET A 165 -0.57 -7.98 -4.75
N LEU A 166 0.03 -9.16 -4.67
CA LEU A 166 1.16 -9.47 -3.79
C LEU A 166 2.44 -9.71 -4.61
N TRP A 167 3.30 -8.70 -4.64
CA TRP A 167 4.50 -8.69 -5.47
C TRP A 167 5.78 -8.90 -4.66
N GLY A 168 6.48 -9.99 -4.99
CA GLY A 168 7.69 -10.41 -4.28
C GLY A 168 7.40 -11.24 -3.01
N ASN A 169 8.44 -11.88 -2.48
CA ASN A 169 8.30 -12.83 -1.37
C ASN A 169 7.77 -12.21 -0.07
N PRO A 170 8.16 -10.98 0.35
CA PRO A 170 7.61 -10.38 1.56
C PRO A 170 6.10 -10.15 1.48
N ALA A 171 5.57 -9.73 0.31
CA ALA A 171 4.13 -9.58 0.11
C ALA A 171 3.42 -10.92 0.05
N LYS A 172 3.98 -11.92 -0.66
CA LYS A 172 3.43 -13.29 -0.74
C LYS A 172 3.34 -13.98 0.63
N ALA A 173 4.22 -13.65 1.57
CA ALA A 173 4.16 -14.16 2.94
C ALA A 173 2.87 -13.75 3.69
N LYS A 174 2.08 -12.80 3.15
CA LYS A 174 0.79 -12.39 3.72
C LYS A 174 -0.40 -13.23 3.20
N ILE A 175 -0.20 -14.13 2.24
CA ILE A 175 -1.26 -15.01 1.70
C ILE A 175 -2.04 -15.75 2.81
N PRO A 176 -1.41 -16.31 3.87
CA PRO A 176 -2.15 -17.00 4.92
C PRO A 176 -3.13 -16.12 5.72
N LEU A 177 -3.06 -14.79 5.57
CA LEU A 177 -3.97 -13.83 6.21
C LEU A 177 -5.23 -13.57 5.38
N ILE A 178 -5.32 -14.10 4.15
CA ILE A 178 -6.34 -13.78 3.16
C ILE A 178 -7.19 -15.01 2.87
N ASP A 179 -8.49 -14.88 2.98
CA ASP A 179 -9.44 -15.92 2.59
C ASP A 179 -9.62 -15.94 1.07
N ALA A 180 -8.93 -16.87 0.40
CA ALA A 180 -8.97 -17.00 -1.05
C ALA A 180 -10.34 -17.48 -1.59
N ASN A 181 -11.28 -17.93 -0.74
CA ASN A 181 -12.65 -18.23 -1.17
C ASN A 181 -13.51 -16.96 -1.31
N LYS A 182 -13.10 -15.87 -0.66
CA LYS A 182 -13.80 -14.58 -0.70
C LYS A 182 -13.14 -13.56 -1.61
N HIS A 183 -11.86 -13.73 -1.90
CA HIS A 183 -11.01 -12.71 -2.50
C HIS A 183 -10.15 -13.28 -3.62
N LEU A 184 -9.80 -12.44 -4.59
CA LEU A 184 -8.82 -12.79 -5.61
C LEU A 184 -7.40 -12.48 -5.11
N VAL A 185 -6.51 -13.47 -5.11
CA VAL A 185 -5.10 -13.29 -4.78
C VAL A 185 -4.25 -13.44 -6.04
N LEU A 186 -3.59 -12.36 -6.46
CA LEU A 186 -2.70 -12.30 -7.61
C LEU A 186 -1.26 -12.17 -7.14
N THR A 187 -0.37 -13.05 -7.60
CA THR A 187 1.03 -13.07 -7.19
C THR A 187 1.98 -12.90 -8.38
N ALA A 188 3.01 -12.08 -8.22
CA ALA A 188 4.07 -11.89 -9.21
C ALA A 188 5.44 -11.74 -8.52
N ALA A 189 6.51 -11.62 -9.31
CA ALA A 189 7.78 -11.10 -8.82
C ALA A 189 7.63 -9.62 -8.41
N HIS A 190 8.58 -9.10 -7.62
CA HIS A 190 8.58 -7.68 -7.28
C HIS A 190 8.87 -6.81 -8.52
N PRO A 191 8.24 -5.62 -8.69
CA PRO A 191 8.49 -4.75 -9.85
C PRO A 191 9.88 -4.08 -9.88
N SER A 192 10.73 -4.32 -8.87
CA SER A 192 12.10 -3.83 -8.86
C SER A 192 12.90 -4.34 -10.05
N PRO A 193 13.82 -3.53 -10.63
CA PRO A 193 14.79 -3.99 -11.64
C PRO A 193 15.60 -5.21 -11.19
N LEU A 194 15.79 -5.41 -9.90
CA LEU A 194 16.48 -6.59 -9.33
C LEU A 194 15.78 -7.91 -9.66
N ALA A 195 14.49 -7.89 -9.95
CA ALA A 195 13.74 -9.06 -10.40
C ALA A 195 13.99 -9.43 -11.88
N ARG A 196 14.87 -8.73 -12.59
CA ARG A 196 15.30 -9.01 -13.96
C ARG A 196 14.14 -9.24 -14.93
N GLY A 197 13.08 -8.45 -14.80
CA GLY A 197 11.91 -8.52 -15.69
C GLY A 197 10.87 -9.61 -15.36
N ALA A 198 11.06 -10.41 -14.31
CA ALA A 198 10.12 -11.46 -13.94
C ALA A 198 8.73 -10.94 -13.46
N PHE A 199 8.58 -9.63 -13.33
CA PHE A 199 7.30 -8.97 -13.03
C PHE A 199 6.42 -8.83 -14.28
N PHE A 200 7.02 -8.60 -15.45
CA PHE A 200 6.30 -8.31 -16.68
C PHE A 200 5.48 -9.49 -17.19
N GLY A 201 4.32 -9.18 -17.78
CA GLY A 201 3.36 -10.16 -18.28
C GLY A 201 2.47 -10.77 -17.19
N CYS A 202 2.50 -10.24 -15.96
CA CYS A 202 1.63 -10.72 -14.88
C CYS A 202 0.15 -10.40 -15.13
N ARG A 203 -0.16 -9.32 -15.88
CA ARG A 203 -1.50 -8.87 -16.27
C ARG A 203 -2.45 -8.72 -15.08
N HIS A 204 -1.94 -8.19 -13.98
CA HIS A 204 -2.73 -8.05 -12.77
C HIS A 204 -3.79 -6.97 -12.88
N PHE A 205 -3.57 -5.94 -13.69
CA PHE A 205 -4.46 -4.79 -13.82
C PHE A 205 -5.75 -5.15 -14.58
N SER A 206 -5.62 -5.84 -15.71
CA SER A 206 -6.77 -6.37 -16.46
C SER A 206 -7.51 -7.45 -15.68
N LYS A 207 -6.80 -8.39 -15.03
CA LYS A 207 -7.39 -9.44 -14.19
C LYS A 207 -8.17 -8.87 -13.01
N ALA A 208 -7.65 -7.82 -12.36
CA ALA A 208 -8.35 -7.16 -11.26
C ALA A 208 -9.64 -6.51 -11.75
N ASN A 209 -9.61 -5.80 -12.86
CA ASN A 209 -10.78 -5.14 -13.41
C ASN A 209 -11.85 -6.14 -13.87
N LEU A 210 -11.44 -7.25 -14.49
CA LEU A 210 -12.35 -8.34 -14.85
C LEU A 210 -13.04 -8.90 -13.61
N TYR A 211 -12.27 -9.27 -12.58
CA TYR A 211 -12.82 -9.80 -11.34
C TYR A 211 -13.78 -8.82 -10.65
N LEU A 212 -13.43 -7.54 -10.58
CA LEU A 212 -14.30 -6.51 -10.00
C LEU A 212 -15.62 -6.42 -10.76
N ALA A 213 -15.58 -6.37 -12.09
CA ALA A 213 -16.76 -6.30 -12.93
C ALA A 213 -17.68 -7.54 -12.77
N GLU A 214 -17.10 -8.74 -12.73
CA GLU A 214 -17.83 -10.00 -12.51
C GLU A 214 -18.55 -10.04 -11.15
N HIS A 215 -18.06 -9.26 -10.17
CA HIS A 215 -18.65 -9.16 -8.83
C HIS A 215 -19.45 -7.86 -8.61
N GLY A 216 -19.85 -7.17 -9.69
CA GLY A 216 -20.70 -5.98 -9.61
C GLY A 216 -20.02 -4.74 -9.03
N LYS A 217 -18.67 -4.72 -8.98
CA LYS A 217 -17.89 -3.57 -8.54
C LYS A 217 -17.36 -2.78 -9.74
N ALA A 218 -17.37 -1.45 -9.65
CA ALA A 218 -16.77 -0.60 -10.67
C ALA A 218 -15.25 -0.93 -10.82
N PRO A 219 -14.77 -1.19 -12.04
CA PRO A 219 -13.36 -1.33 -12.33
C PRO A 219 -12.54 -0.12 -11.88
N ILE A 220 -11.24 -0.31 -11.74
CA ILE A 220 -10.29 0.79 -11.47
C ILE A 220 -9.88 1.41 -12.80
N ASP A 221 -9.96 2.73 -12.88
CA ASP A 221 -9.29 3.48 -13.93
C ASP A 221 -7.80 3.60 -13.58
N TRP A 222 -6.99 2.82 -14.28
CA TRP A 222 -5.55 2.79 -14.07
C TRP A 222 -4.81 3.93 -14.79
N ASP A 223 -5.53 4.68 -15.65
CA ASP A 223 -4.94 5.79 -16.41
C ASP A 223 -4.81 7.05 -15.55
N LEU A 224 -3.60 7.31 -15.07
CA LEU A 224 -3.27 8.51 -14.30
C LEU A 224 -3.32 9.81 -15.14
N ASN A 225 -3.38 9.71 -16.48
CA ASN A 225 -3.55 10.89 -17.32
C ASN A 225 -4.99 11.46 -17.19
N ASN A 226 -5.95 10.66 -16.68
CA ASN A 226 -7.31 11.08 -16.33
C ASN A 226 -7.40 11.72 -14.92
N ALA A 227 -6.31 11.72 -14.14
CA ALA A 227 -6.29 12.33 -12.81
C ALA A 227 -6.30 13.86 -12.91
N VAL A 228 -7.46 14.48 -12.70
CA VAL A 228 -7.68 15.93 -12.69
C VAL A 228 -7.29 16.53 -11.32
#